data_6fcafdfb47474c0a493e53cb2cedfd26
#
_entry.id   6fcafdfb47474c0a493e53cb2cedfd26
#
_cell.length_a   1.000
_cell.length_b   1.000
_cell.length_c   1.000
_cell.angle_alpha   90.00
_cell.angle_beta   90.00
_cell.angle_gamma   90.00
#
_symmetry.space_group_name_H-M   'P 1'
#
loop_
_entity.id
_entity.type
_entity.pdbx_description
1 polymer ?
#
loop_
_entity_poly.entity_id
_entity_poly.type
_entity_poly.pdbx_seq_one_letter_code
_entity_poly.pdbx_strand_id
1 'polypeptide(L)'
;LAPLLLEELMATPSNTVAAWRGERRFAQVFRHEALDKPQALPLRDGGTYLITGGFGGIGLTLAEDLVRRHQAKIVLIARTALPPREAWEGYKLRHGSHDAVSRRIAAVERLESLGGQVMVAAGDVSNVENMRGALEKVQMRFGAVNGVIHAAGMINDAPLLAKTPAEIEDVFTPKLHGTEVLHQLFPDGTLDFLVLFSSSSTVTAPIGQVDYVAANEFLNAFALAHQGGKTRVLALNWGIWAQVGMAAEALGLAGEAPDHTETPVAAPILERATFDKAGNRLFKADLSTAHWALNEHRTKQNHALFPGTGYLELAAEALAAQGEFQREGAAFELRDLYFLRALDVADDSTRELRVTLA
;
A
#
# COMPACT_ATOMS: atom_id res chain seq x y z
N LEU A 1 34.97 6.25 26.16
CA LEU A 1 33.59 6.13 25.69
C LEU A 1 32.74 5.26 26.62
N ALA A 2 33.23 4.06 27.06
CA ALA A 2 32.46 3.15 27.91
C ALA A 2 31.96 3.78 29.23
N PRO A 3 32.75 4.55 30.00
CA PRO A 3 32.26 5.25 31.18
C PRO A 3 31.11 6.22 30.87
N LEU A 4 31.21 6.99 29.80
CA LEU A 4 30.17 7.95 29.38
C LEU A 4 28.87 7.26 28.99
N LEU A 5 28.95 6.09 28.31
CA LEU A 5 27.75 5.30 27.98
C LEU A 5 27.12 4.71 29.24
N LEU A 6 27.93 4.30 30.23
CA LEU A 6 27.40 3.80 31.47
C LEU A 6 26.71 4.91 32.27
N GLU A 7 27.31 6.10 32.33
CA GLU A 7 26.69 7.27 32.96
C GLU A 7 25.36 7.62 32.29
N GLU A 8 25.29 7.59 30.95
CA GLU A 8 24.05 7.83 30.20
C GLU A 8 22.96 6.82 30.54
N LEU A 9 23.32 5.52 30.62
CA LEU A 9 22.38 4.45 30.96
C LEU A 9 21.87 4.54 32.39
N MET A 10 22.67 5.07 33.30
CA MET A 10 22.34 5.22 34.74
C MET A 10 21.65 6.55 35.05
N ALA A 11 21.71 7.53 34.15
CA ALA A 11 21.09 8.82 34.33
C ALA A 11 19.57 8.77 34.11
N THR A 12 18.84 9.71 34.72
CA THR A 12 17.43 9.90 34.39
C THR A 12 17.30 10.33 32.94
N PRO A 13 16.52 9.63 32.09
CA PRO A 13 16.40 9.98 30.68
C PRO A 13 15.90 11.43 30.49
N SER A 14 16.68 12.27 29.84
CA SER A 14 16.32 13.65 29.52
C SER A 14 15.91 13.82 28.04
N ASN A 15 16.28 12.86 27.21
CA ASN A 15 16.02 12.83 25.77
C ASN A 15 15.80 11.39 25.30
N THR A 16 15.00 11.21 24.27
CA THR A 16 14.75 9.90 23.65
C THR A 16 15.98 9.39 22.88
N VAL A 17 16.77 10.30 22.31
CA VAL A 17 17.97 10.00 21.54
C VAL A 17 19.10 10.91 22.00
N ALA A 18 20.25 10.31 22.32
CA ALA A 18 21.48 11.02 22.61
C ALA A 18 22.64 10.48 21.77
N ALA A 19 23.56 11.36 21.38
CA ALA A 19 24.76 11.00 20.65
C ALA A 19 25.99 11.56 21.36
N TRP A 20 27.02 10.72 21.54
CA TRP A 20 28.30 11.13 22.07
C TRP A 20 29.35 11.27 20.96
N ARG A 21 30.03 12.41 20.92
CA ARG A 21 31.13 12.69 19.99
C ARG A 21 32.32 13.19 20.80
N GLY A 22 33.28 12.30 21.06
CA GLY A 22 34.30 12.53 22.04
C GLY A 22 33.67 12.64 23.44
N GLU A 23 33.95 13.74 24.14
CA GLU A 23 33.40 14.01 25.48
C GLU A 23 32.13 14.88 25.45
N ARG A 24 31.59 15.17 24.27
CA ARG A 24 30.40 16.01 24.13
C ARG A 24 29.17 15.16 23.89
N ARG A 25 28.16 15.40 24.73
CA ARG A 25 26.81 14.85 24.58
C ARG A 25 25.95 15.77 23.74
N PHE A 26 25.29 15.20 22.75
CA PHE A 26 24.33 15.87 21.88
C PHE A 26 22.95 15.24 22.07
N ALA A 27 21.91 16.05 22.06
CA ALA A 27 20.54 15.64 22.02
C ALA A 27 19.93 16.02 20.66
N GLN A 28 19.11 15.14 20.11
CA GLN A 28 18.34 15.45 18.91
C GLN A 28 17.24 16.45 19.28
N VAL A 29 17.13 17.52 18.50
CA VAL A 29 16.07 18.51 18.64
C VAL A 29 15.46 18.81 17.28
N PHE A 30 14.14 19.08 17.25
CA PHE A 30 13.43 19.53 16.07
C PHE A 30 13.11 20.99 16.23
N ARG A 31 13.37 21.78 15.18
CA ARG A 31 13.03 23.20 15.11
C ARG A 31 12.13 23.45 13.93
N HIS A 32 11.13 24.31 14.11
CA HIS A 32 10.38 24.83 12.99
C HIS A 32 11.30 25.76 12.19
N GLU A 33 11.44 25.49 10.90
CA GLU A 33 12.23 26.30 9.98
C GLU A 33 11.39 26.58 8.72
N ALA A 34 11.29 27.86 8.37
CA ALA A 34 10.65 28.25 7.13
C ALA A 34 11.62 27.95 5.98
N LEU A 35 11.14 27.21 4.99
CA LEU A 35 11.93 26.93 3.79
C LEU A 35 11.93 28.18 2.89
N ASP A 36 13.11 28.60 2.47
CA ASP A 36 13.26 29.65 1.45
C ASP A 36 12.64 29.17 0.12
N LYS A 37 12.11 30.10 -0.65
CA LYS A 37 11.63 29.78 -1.99
C LYS A 37 12.83 29.31 -2.83
N PRO A 38 12.74 28.12 -3.43
CA PRO A 38 13.83 27.59 -4.23
C PRO A 38 14.08 28.51 -5.44
N GLN A 39 15.35 28.81 -5.72
CA GLN A 39 15.75 29.61 -6.89
C GLN A 39 15.50 28.83 -8.21
N ALA A 40 15.60 27.52 -8.17
CA ALA A 40 15.27 26.62 -9.27
C ALA A 40 14.70 25.30 -8.73
N LEU A 41 13.68 24.79 -9.39
CA LEU A 41 13.13 23.46 -9.10
C LEU A 41 13.83 22.43 -9.99
N PRO A 42 14.13 21.22 -9.50
CA PRO A 42 14.66 20.12 -10.32
C PRO A 42 13.56 19.47 -11.18
N LEU A 43 12.52 20.23 -11.50
CA LEU A 43 11.37 19.78 -12.29
C LEU A 43 11.46 20.40 -13.69
N ARG A 44 11.24 19.58 -14.71
CA ARG A 44 11.27 19.98 -16.12
C ARG A 44 9.85 20.05 -16.67
N ASP A 45 9.54 21.08 -17.42
CA ASP A 45 8.31 21.14 -18.19
C ASP A 45 8.33 20.02 -19.26
N GLY A 46 7.25 19.23 -19.33
CA GLY A 46 7.19 18.03 -20.16
C GLY A 46 8.09 16.87 -19.71
N GLY A 47 8.71 16.96 -18.51
CA GLY A 47 9.55 15.92 -17.94
C GLY A 47 8.80 14.62 -17.65
N THR A 48 9.51 13.49 -17.64
CA THR A 48 8.96 12.17 -17.34
C THR A 48 9.25 11.80 -15.90
N TYR A 49 8.21 11.59 -15.09
CA TYR A 49 8.32 11.24 -13.68
C TYR A 49 7.66 9.91 -13.38
N LEU A 50 8.44 9.03 -12.74
CA LEU A 50 8.00 7.70 -12.33
C LEU A 50 7.60 7.74 -10.86
N ILE A 51 6.39 7.25 -10.55
CA ILE A 51 5.85 7.22 -9.20
C ILE A 51 5.49 5.79 -8.84
N THR A 52 6.23 5.17 -7.93
CA THR A 52 5.88 3.87 -7.36
C THR A 52 4.85 4.09 -6.25
N GLY A 53 3.91 3.16 -6.09
CA GLY A 53 2.77 3.40 -5.19
C GLY A 53 1.90 4.60 -5.62
N GLY A 54 1.98 4.97 -6.91
CA GLY A 54 1.40 6.19 -7.46
C GLY A 54 -0.13 6.26 -7.44
N PHE A 55 -0.83 5.15 -7.17
CA PHE A 55 -2.27 5.15 -6.94
C PHE A 55 -2.66 5.43 -5.48
N GLY A 56 -1.69 5.58 -4.58
CA GLY A 56 -1.95 6.08 -3.23
C GLY A 56 -2.30 7.58 -3.23
N GLY A 57 -3.05 8.03 -2.20
CA GLY A 57 -3.58 9.40 -2.17
C GLY A 57 -2.53 10.49 -2.35
N ILE A 58 -1.39 10.41 -1.65
CA ILE A 58 -0.31 11.40 -1.80
C ILE A 58 0.33 11.32 -3.19
N GLY A 59 0.56 10.09 -3.70
CA GLY A 59 1.14 9.87 -5.03
C GLY A 59 0.30 10.50 -6.15
N LEU A 60 -1.02 10.30 -6.11
CA LEU A 60 -1.96 10.91 -7.06
C LEU A 60 -2.01 12.43 -6.95
N THR A 61 -2.01 12.96 -5.72
CA THR A 61 -2.00 14.42 -5.50
C THR A 61 -0.75 15.06 -6.12
N LEU A 62 0.41 14.43 -5.95
CA LEU A 62 1.64 14.91 -6.58
C LEU A 62 1.63 14.74 -8.10
N ALA A 63 1.08 13.63 -8.61
CA ALA A 63 0.92 13.43 -10.04
C ALA A 63 0.06 14.54 -10.68
N GLU A 64 -1.07 14.90 -10.02
CA GLU A 64 -1.90 16.02 -10.47
C GLU A 64 -1.16 17.37 -10.47
N ASP A 65 -0.39 17.66 -9.43
CA ASP A 65 0.39 18.90 -9.35
C ASP A 65 1.48 18.97 -10.43
N LEU A 66 2.19 17.86 -10.67
CA LEU A 66 3.18 17.75 -11.73
C LEU A 66 2.56 17.95 -13.13
N VAL A 67 1.39 17.35 -13.37
CA VAL A 67 0.66 17.56 -14.63
C VAL A 67 0.26 19.02 -14.80
N ARG A 68 -0.38 19.61 -13.78
CA ARG A 68 -0.90 20.99 -13.86
C ARG A 68 0.19 22.05 -14.03
N ARG A 69 1.31 21.90 -13.32
CA ARG A 69 2.36 22.94 -13.28
C ARG A 69 3.42 22.75 -14.33
N HIS A 70 3.71 21.48 -14.70
CA HIS A 70 4.84 21.15 -15.54
C HIS A 70 4.47 20.36 -16.80
N GLN A 71 3.16 20.14 -17.05
CA GLN A 71 2.71 19.32 -18.18
C GLN A 71 3.46 17.96 -18.22
N ALA A 72 3.75 17.41 -17.05
CA ALA A 72 4.59 16.24 -16.89
C ALA A 72 3.97 14.98 -17.51
N LYS A 73 4.84 14.10 -17.99
CA LYS A 73 4.50 12.73 -18.35
C LYS A 73 4.60 11.88 -17.10
N ILE A 74 3.52 11.24 -16.72
CA ILE A 74 3.43 10.49 -15.47
C ILE A 74 3.48 8.99 -15.76
N VAL A 75 4.37 8.29 -15.07
CA VAL A 75 4.45 6.83 -15.06
C VAL A 75 4.05 6.33 -13.68
N LEU A 76 2.92 5.64 -13.59
CA LEU A 76 2.45 5.02 -12.35
C LEU A 76 2.84 3.54 -12.36
N ILE A 77 3.65 3.13 -11.40
CA ILE A 77 3.99 1.71 -11.20
C ILE A 77 2.94 1.07 -10.30
N ALA A 78 2.35 -0.01 -10.77
CA ALA A 78 1.39 -0.83 -10.03
C ALA A 78 1.72 -2.32 -10.19
N ARG A 79 1.48 -3.13 -9.16
CA ARG A 79 1.71 -4.59 -9.22
C ARG A 79 0.85 -5.28 -10.28
N THR A 80 -0.36 -4.80 -10.45
CA THR A 80 -1.33 -5.36 -11.41
C THR A 80 -1.56 -4.37 -12.56
N ALA A 81 -1.54 -4.87 -13.78
CA ALA A 81 -1.89 -4.08 -14.97
C ALA A 81 -3.37 -3.67 -14.94
N LEU A 82 -3.67 -2.52 -15.55
CA LEU A 82 -5.04 -2.18 -15.87
C LEU A 82 -5.53 -2.99 -17.11
N PRO A 83 -6.84 -3.21 -17.24
CA PRO A 83 -7.42 -3.75 -18.47
C PRO A 83 -7.02 -2.92 -19.71
N PRO A 84 -7.11 -3.48 -20.91
CA PRO A 84 -6.94 -2.71 -22.13
C PRO A 84 -7.87 -1.48 -22.16
N ARG A 85 -7.40 -0.38 -22.74
CA ARG A 85 -8.10 0.92 -22.69
C ARG A 85 -9.56 0.86 -23.16
N GLU A 86 -9.80 0.13 -24.21
CA GLU A 86 -11.11 -0.10 -24.80
C GLU A 86 -12.08 -0.85 -23.89
N ALA A 87 -11.57 -1.56 -22.90
CA ALA A 87 -12.40 -2.29 -21.94
C ALA A 87 -12.80 -1.45 -20.71
N TRP A 88 -12.25 -0.25 -20.51
CA TRP A 88 -12.40 0.53 -19.27
C TRP A 88 -13.85 0.89 -18.96
N GLU A 89 -14.60 1.40 -19.94
CA GLU A 89 -16.02 1.75 -19.73
C GLU A 89 -16.83 0.52 -19.31
N GLY A 90 -16.67 -0.59 -20.05
CA GLY A 90 -17.36 -1.84 -19.73
C GLY A 90 -16.93 -2.43 -18.39
N TYR A 91 -15.67 -2.23 -18.00
CA TYR A 91 -15.16 -2.66 -16.68
C TYR A 91 -15.83 -1.85 -15.57
N LYS A 92 -15.79 -0.51 -15.64
CA LYS A 92 -16.43 0.38 -14.64
C LYS A 92 -17.94 0.11 -14.50
N LEU A 93 -18.64 -0.15 -15.60
CA LEU A 93 -20.07 -0.48 -15.57
C LEU A 93 -20.35 -1.81 -14.84
N ARG A 94 -19.51 -2.81 -15.04
CA ARG A 94 -19.69 -4.13 -14.39
C ARG A 94 -19.32 -4.13 -12.91
N HIS A 95 -18.22 -3.46 -12.55
CA HIS A 95 -17.61 -3.55 -11.22
C HIS A 95 -17.98 -2.37 -10.31
N GLY A 96 -18.52 -1.28 -10.87
CA GLY A 96 -18.89 -0.09 -10.13
C GLY A 96 -17.71 0.82 -9.78
N SER A 97 -18.03 2.01 -9.25
CA SER A 97 -17.04 3.05 -8.97
C SER A 97 -16.17 2.76 -7.73
N HIS A 98 -16.58 1.84 -6.87
CA HIS A 98 -15.88 1.50 -5.63
C HIS A 98 -14.81 0.43 -5.80
N ASP A 99 -14.86 -0.31 -6.90
CA ASP A 99 -13.85 -1.30 -7.25
C ASP A 99 -12.46 -0.67 -7.38
N ALA A 100 -11.43 -1.38 -6.91
CA ALA A 100 -10.05 -0.88 -6.88
C ALA A 100 -9.51 -0.54 -8.28
N VAL A 101 -9.80 -1.39 -9.27
CA VAL A 101 -9.37 -1.17 -10.66
C VAL A 101 -10.15 -0.03 -11.29
N SER A 102 -11.47 0.05 -11.06
CA SER A 102 -12.31 1.16 -11.51
C SER A 102 -11.82 2.51 -10.97
N ARG A 103 -11.42 2.57 -9.69
CA ARG A 103 -10.83 3.77 -9.09
C ARG A 103 -9.49 4.13 -9.72
N ARG A 104 -8.63 3.14 -10.02
CA ARG A 104 -7.36 3.38 -10.72
C ARG A 104 -7.59 3.88 -12.15
N ILE A 105 -8.57 3.33 -12.87
CA ILE A 105 -8.98 3.81 -14.19
C ILE A 105 -9.42 5.28 -14.10
N ALA A 106 -10.33 5.61 -13.18
CA ALA A 106 -10.82 6.97 -12.99
C ALA A 106 -9.69 7.95 -12.63
N ALA A 107 -8.71 7.52 -11.83
CA ALA A 107 -7.53 8.33 -11.51
C ALA A 107 -6.68 8.65 -12.74
N VAL A 108 -6.46 7.67 -13.61
CA VAL A 108 -5.75 7.89 -14.89
C VAL A 108 -6.53 8.85 -15.79
N GLU A 109 -7.83 8.62 -15.98
CA GLU A 109 -8.71 9.50 -16.77
C GLU A 109 -8.70 10.94 -16.24
N ARG A 110 -8.69 11.10 -14.91
CA ARG A 110 -8.59 12.41 -14.27
C ARG A 110 -7.27 13.10 -14.61
N LEU A 111 -6.12 12.41 -14.47
CA LEU A 111 -4.83 12.97 -14.83
C LEU A 111 -4.77 13.37 -16.32
N GLU A 112 -5.32 12.56 -17.19
CA GLU A 112 -5.39 12.86 -18.63
C GLU A 112 -6.31 14.04 -18.93
N SER A 113 -7.45 14.17 -18.23
CA SER A 113 -8.36 15.32 -18.37
C SER A 113 -7.71 16.65 -17.96
N LEU A 114 -6.66 16.61 -17.12
CA LEU A 114 -5.83 17.75 -16.76
C LEU A 114 -4.74 18.07 -17.80
N GLY A 115 -4.70 17.34 -18.92
CA GLY A 115 -3.71 17.48 -19.98
C GLY A 115 -2.46 16.60 -19.80
N GLY A 116 -2.43 15.72 -18.81
CA GLY A 116 -1.31 14.81 -18.55
C GLY A 116 -1.20 13.68 -19.56
N GLN A 117 0.02 13.30 -19.89
CA GLN A 117 0.29 12.03 -20.56
C GLN A 117 0.59 10.99 -19.49
N VAL A 118 -0.25 9.97 -19.37
CA VAL A 118 -0.15 8.97 -18.30
C VAL A 118 0.16 7.58 -18.87
N MET A 119 1.03 6.87 -18.21
CA MET A 119 1.30 5.45 -18.47
C MET A 119 1.22 4.68 -17.15
N VAL A 120 0.43 3.62 -17.13
CA VAL A 120 0.47 2.64 -16.04
C VAL A 120 1.34 1.48 -16.50
N ALA A 121 2.42 1.23 -15.77
CA ALA A 121 3.32 0.13 -16.03
C ALA A 121 3.19 -0.92 -14.90
N ALA A 122 2.89 -2.16 -15.28
CA ALA A 122 2.83 -3.27 -14.34
C ALA A 122 4.26 -3.67 -13.94
N GLY A 123 4.51 -3.71 -12.62
CA GLY A 123 5.79 -4.13 -12.07
C GLY A 123 5.77 -4.12 -10.56
N ASP A 124 6.43 -5.09 -9.97
CA ASP A 124 6.75 -5.08 -8.55
C ASP A 124 8.05 -4.31 -8.37
N VAL A 125 8.01 -3.24 -7.56
CA VAL A 125 9.17 -2.37 -7.33
C VAL A 125 10.34 -3.11 -6.67
N SER A 126 10.07 -4.19 -5.94
CA SER A 126 11.08 -5.04 -5.31
C SER A 126 11.71 -6.07 -6.24
N ASN A 127 11.20 -6.19 -7.47
CA ASN A 127 11.69 -7.14 -8.46
C ASN A 127 12.38 -6.41 -9.63
N VAL A 128 13.70 -6.57 -9.74
CA VAL A 128 14.53 -5.87 -10.73
C VAL A 128 14.13 -6.17 -12.17
N GLU A 129 13.76 -7.41 -12.48
CA GLU A 129 13.37 -7.80 -13.84
C GLU A 129 12.01 -7.24 -14.23
N ASN A 130 11.04 -7.25 -13.29
CA ASN A 130 9.75 -6.60 -13.50
C ASN A 130 9.91 -5.11 -13.79
N MET A 131 10.73 -4.44 -12.97
CA MET A 131 10.99 -3.01 -13.13
C MET A 131 11.76 -2.70 -14.40
N ARG A 132 12.73 -3.54 -14.80
CA ARG A 132 13.45 -3.38 -16.08
C ARG A 132 12.49 -3.45 -17.27
N GLY A 133 11.62 -4.47 -17.32
CA GLY A 133 10.60 -4.58 -18.38
C GLY A 133 9.59 -3.43 -18.38
N ALA A 134 9.26 -2.86 -17.21
CA ALA A 134 8.44 -1.66 -17.13
C ALA A 134 9.17 -0.44 -17.70
N LEU A 135 10.44 -0.24 -17.34
CA LEU A 135 11.26 0.88 -17.80
C LEU A 135 11.54 0.84 -19.30
N GLU A 136 11.72 -0.33 -19.91
CA GLU A 136 11.83 -0.46 -21.37
C GLU A 136 10.60 0.11 -22.09
N LYS A 137 9.42 -0.21 -21.60
CA LYS A 137 8.15 0.35 -22.14
C LYS A 137 8.06 1.86 -21.94
N VAL A 138 8.51 2.36 -20.79
CA VAL A 138 8.59 3.81 -20.51
C VAL A 138 9.52 4.50 -21.47
N GLN A 139 10.72 3.93 -21.66
CA GLN A 139 11.74 4.46 -22.57
C GLN A 139 11.21 4.55 -24.01
N MET A 140 10.50 3.52 -24.49
CA MET A 140 9.91 3.52 -25.82
C MET A 140 8.82 4.58 -25.98
N ARG A 141 8.03 4.86 -24.94
CA ARG A 141 6.88 5.77 -25.03
C ARG A 141 7.23 7.22 -24.71
N PHE A 142 8.02 7.45 -23.68
CA PHE A 142 8.27 8.77 -23.11
C PHE A 142 9.74 9.20 -23.14
N GLY A 143 10.65 8.29 -23.47
CA GLY A 143 12.07 8.53 -23.36
C GLY A 143 12.60 8.36 -21.94
N ALA A 144 13.69 9.04 -21.62
CA ALA A 144 14.33 8.92 -20.33
C ALA A 144 13.44 9.42 -19.18
N VAL A 145 13.50 8.72 -18.04
CA VAL A 145 12.91 9.17 -16.77
C VAL A 145 13.79 10.29 -16.20
N ASN A 146 13.19 11.41 -15.83
CA ASN A 146 13.89 12.55 -15.26
C ASN A 146 13.92 12.51 -13.73
N GLY A 147 12.87 12.01 -13.10
CA GLY A 147 12.82 11.88 -11.65
C GLY A 147 11.96 10.72 -11.21
N VAL A 148 12.29 10.21 -10.03
CA VAL A 148 11.55 9.10 -9.40
C VAL A 148 11.02 9.55 -8.05
N ILE A 149 9.75 9.26 -7.80
CA ILE A 149 9.07 9.41 -6.51
C ILE A 149 8.71 8.01 -6.01
N HIS A 150 9.43 7.55 -5.01
CA HIS A 150 9.21 6.24 -4.41
C HIS A 150 8.24 6.37 -3.23
N ALA A 151 6.95 6.19 -3.53
CA ALA A 151 5.85 6.27 -2.57
C ALA A 151 5.24 4.89 -2.25
N ALA A 152 5.83 3.80 -2.76
CA ALA A 152 5.38 2.45 -2.43
C ALA A 152 5.65 2.15 -0.95
N GLY A 153 4.66 1.55 -0.31
CA GLY A 153 4.73 1.16 1.09
C GLY A 153 3.41 0.60 1.57
N MET A 154 3.46 -0.09 2.69
CA MET A 154 2.29 -0.57 3.41
C MET A 154 2.50 -0.44 4.91
N ILE A 155 1.42 -0.49 5.65
CA ILE A 155 1.39 -0.49 7.10
C ILE A 155 0.70 -1.79 7.54
N ASN A 156 1.29 -2.45 8.53
CA ASN A 156 0.70 -3.61 9.20
C ASN A 156 0.95 -3.47 10.70
N ASP A 157 0.11 -2.67 11.38
CA ASP A 157 0.31 -2.33 12.79
C ASP A 157 -0.06 -3.50 13.70
N ALA A 158 0.92 -3.95 14.49
CA ALA A 158 0.72 -4.96 15.52
C ALA A 158 1.80 -4.87 16.60
N PRO A 159 1.54 -5.29 17.85
CA PRO A 159 2.59 -5.41 18.85
C PRO A 159 3.72 -6.31 18.37
N LEU A 160 4.97 -5.95 18.64
CA LEU A 160 6.16 -6.68 18.18
C LEU A 160 6.10 -8.19 18.50
N LEU A 161 5.60 -8.54 19.68
CA LEU A 161 5.48 -9.95 20.10
C LEU A 161 4.43 -10.75 19.31
N ALA A 162 3.53 -10.07 18.61
CA ALA A 162 2.50 -10.70 17.80
C ALA A 162 2.86 -10.75 16.30
N LYS A 163 3.91 -10.02 15.87
CA LYS A 163 4.36 -9.98 14.48
C LYS A 163 5.11 -11.25 14.09
N THR A 164 4.81 -11.73 12.91
CA THR A 164 5.59 -12.79 12.25
C THR A 164 6.70 -12.19 11.39
N PRO A 165 7.78 -12.94 11.11
CA PRO A 165 8.80 -12.50 10.15
C PRO A 165 8.24 -12.15 8.77
N ALA A 166 7.23 -12.86 8.29
CA ALA A 166 6.60 -12.61 7.00
C ALA A 166 5.89 -11.23 6.99
N GLU A 167 5.12 -10.90 8.01
CA GLU A 167 4.45 -9.58 8.13
C GLU A 167 5.45 -8.43 8.19
N ILE A 168 6.61 -8.62 8.84
CA ILE A 168 7.69 -7.63 8.86
C ILE A 168 8.29 -7.48 7.46
N GLU A 169 8.52 -8.59 6.77
CA GLU A 169 9.07 -8.60 5.42
C GLU A 169 8.12 -7.93 4.41
N ASP A 170 6.82 -8.11 4.54
CA ASP A 170 5.82 -7.43 3.72
C ASP A 170 5.93 -5.90 3.81
N VAL A 171 6.22 -5.37 5.02
CA VAL A 171 6.45 -3.93 5.23
C VAL A 171 7.80 -3.48 4.67
N PHE A 172 8.84 -4.31 4.81
CA PHE A 172 10.20 -4.01 4.35
C PHE A 172 10.32 -4.06 2.82
N THR A 173 9.72 -5.06 2.20
CA THR A 173 9.85 -5.34 0.76
C THR A 173 9.66 -4.11 -0.13
N PRO A 174 8.54 -3.37 -0.08
CA PRO A 174 8.37 -2.20 -0.95
C PRO A 174 9.35 -1.07 -0.66
N LYS A 175 9.79 -0.90 0.58
CA LYS A 175 10.65 0.23 0.98
C LYS A 175 12.13 -0.08 0.85
N LEU A 176 12.61 -1.16 1.46
CA LEU A 176 14.03 -1.52 1.42
C LEU A 176 14.41 -2.08 0.04
N HIS A 177 13.83 -3.22 -0.32
CA HIS A 177 14.19 -3.86 -1.59
C HIS A 177 13.77 -3.02 -2.79
N GLY A 178 12.63 -2.33 -2.71
CA GLY A 178 12.21 -1.38 -3.75
C GLY A 178 13.20 -0.24 -3.95
N THR A 179 13.75 0.33 -2.88
CA THR A 179 14.76 1.39 -2.97
C THR A 179 16.07 0.86 -3.58
N GLU A 180 16.51 -0.35 -3.19
CA GLU A 180 17.71 -0.98 -3.75
C GLU A 180 17.55 -1.27 -5.24
N VAL A 181 16.40 -1.79 -5.67
CA VAL A 181 16.09 -2.02 -7.09
C VAL A 181 16.09 -0.70 -7.87
N LEU A 182 15.47 0.34 -7.34
CA LEU A 182 15.48 1.66 -7.98
C LEU A 182 16.92 2.22 -8.09
N HIS A 183 17.72 2.08 -7.05
CA HIS A 183 19.12 2.52 -7.08
C HIS A 183 19.96 1.74 -8.10
N GLN A 184 19.74 0.44 -8.24
CA GLN A 184 20.39 -0.39 -9.25
C GLN A 184 20.00 0.01 -10.68
N LEU A 185 18.73 0.34 -10.90
CA LEU A 185 18.20 0.67 -12.23
C LEU A 185 18.47 2.13 -12.64
N PHE A 186 18.67 3.01 -11.66
CA PHE A 186 18.97 4.42 -11.86
C PHE A 186 20.29 4.79 -11.16
N PRO A 187 21.45 4.46 -11.77
CA PRO A 187 22.75 4.86 -11.25
C PRO A 187 22.88 6.37 -11.06
N ASP A 188 23.78 6.79 -10.18
CA ASP A 188 24.01 8.21 -9.89
C ASP A 188 24.23 9.04 -11.16
N GLY A 189 23.53 10.14 -11.28
CA GLY A 189 23.56 11.06 -12.43
C GLY A 189 22.60 10.70 -13.56
N THR A 190 21.80 9.63 -13.45
CA THR A 190 20.78 9.30 -14.46
C THR A 190 19.45 10.02 -14.23
N LEU A 191 19.21 10.46 -13.00
CA LEU A 191 18.01 11.20 -12.61
C LEU A 191 18.38 12.62 -12.11
N ASP A 192 17.46 13.55 -12.26
CA ASP A 192 17.54 14.86 -11.60
C ASP A 192 17.33 14.70 -10.09
N PHE A 193 16.42 13.78 -9.71
CA PHE A 193 16.14 13.46 -8.30
C PHE A 193 15.55 12.05 -8.10
N LEU A 194 15.78 11.52 -6.91
CA LEU A 194 15.09 10.36 -6.32
C LEU A 194 14.50 10.80 -4.98
N VAL A 195 13.18 10.87 -4.89
CA VAL A 195 12.47 11.20 -3.65
C VAL A 195 11.92 9.95 -3.03
N LEU A 196 12.28 9.70 -1.78
CA LEU A 196 11.83 8.56 -0.97
C LEU A 196 10.79 9.03 0.04
N PHE A 197 9.62 8.39 0.05
CA PHE A 197 8.56 8.71 1.00
C PHE A 197 8.79 7.97 2.32
N SER A 198 9.42 8.68 3.24
CA SER A 198 9.57 8.30 4.64
C SER A 198 8.36 8.81 5.46
N SER A 199 8.46 8.82 6.77
CA SER A 199 7.35 9.16 7.67
C SER A 199 7.83 9.89 8.91
N SER A 200 7.01 10.79 9.45
CA SER A 200 7.20 11.36 10.78
C SER A 200 7.13 10.32 11.90
N SER A 201 6.67 9.09 11.61
CA SER A 201 6.72 7.96 12.55
C SER A 201 8.14 7.62 13.00
N THR A 202 9.16 7.95 12.21
CA THR A 202 10.59 7.82 12.59
C THR A 202 10.95 8.66 13.80
N VAL A 203 10.19 9.73 14.05
CA VAL A 203 10.37 10.63 15.19
C VAL A 203 9.41 10.31 16.32
N THR A 204 8.15 10.02 15.99
CA THR A 204 7.08 9.81 16.99
C THR A 204 7.03 8.39 17.53
N ALA A 205 7.66 7.43 16.82
CA ALA A 205 7.76 6.01 17.18
C ALA A 205 6.43 5.43 17.73
N PRO A 206 5.34 5.41 16.93
CA PRO A 206 4.05 4.95 17.40
C PRO A 206 4.10 3.47 17.81
N ILE A 207 3.31 3.13 18.83
CA ILE A 207 3.19 1.73 19.29
C ILE A 207 2.65 0.86 18.16
N GLY A 208 3.24 -0.32 17.96
CA GLY A 208 2.81 -1.28 16.94
C GLY A 208 3.44 -1.10 15.56
N GLN A 209 4.27 -0.06 15.36
CA GLN A 209 4.85 0.28 14.06
C GLN A 209 6.37 0.05 13.98
N VAL A 210 6.92 -0.89 14.73
CA VAL A 210 8.38 -1.08 14.81
C VAL A 210 9.03 -1.35 13.46
N ASP A 211 8.43 -2.18 12.62
CA ASP A 211 8.86 -2.49 11.26
C ASP A 211 8.67 -1.30 10.31
N TYR A 212 7.54 -0.63 10.40
CA TYR A 212 7.26 0.57 9.61
C TYR A 212 8.23 1.71 9.94
N VAL A 213 8.53 1.93 11.21
CA VAL A 213 9.54 2.90 11.65
C VAL A 213 10.92 2.50 11.11
N ALA A 214 11.33 1.24 11.26
CA ALA A 214 12.62 0.74 10.77
C ALA A 214 12.75 0.90 9.26
N ALA A 215 11.70 0.55 8.50
CA ALA A 215 11.68 0.72 7.04
C ALA A 215 11.82 2.18 6.62
N ASN A 216 11.18 3.11 7.31
CA ASN A 216 11.29 4.54 7.03
C ASN A 216 12.65 5.12 7.45
N GLU A 217 13.24 4.64 8.56
CA GLU A 217 14.62 5.02 8.94
C GLU A 217 15.65 4.51 7.94
N PHE A 218 15.44 3.34 7.33
CA PHE A 218 16.27 2.91 6.21
C PHE A 218 16.25 3.94 5.07
N LEU A 219 15.08 4.46 4.69
CA LEU A 219 14.97 5.48 3.64
C LEU A 219 15.71 6.77 4.02
N ASN A 220 15.63 7.21 5.28
CA ASN A 220 16.34 8.36 5.80
C ASN A 220 17.87 8.14 5.73
N ALA A 221 18.34 6.98 6.18
CA ALA A 221 19.76 6.61 6.14
C ALA A 221 20.28 6.48 4.70
N PHE A 222 19.47 5.89 3.81
CA PHE A 222 19.80 5.78 2.40
C PHE A 222 19.98 7.14 1.74
N ALA A 223 19.05 8.08 1.95
CA ALA A 223 19.15 9.43 1.41
C ALA A 223 20.39 10.17 1.96
N LEU A 224 20.69 10.02 3.24
CA LEU A 224 21.85 10.61 3.86
C LEU A 224 23.17 10.05 3.29
N ALA A 225 23.24 8.73 3.07
CA ALA A 225 24.41 8.08 2.49
C ALA A 225 24.69 8.49 1.03
N HIS A 226 23.66 8.94 0.32
CA HIS A 226 23.78 9.36 -1.09
C HIS A 226 23.77 10.89 -1.27
N GLN A 227 23.97 11.65 -0.19
CA GLN A 227 24.14 13.10 -0.28
C GLN A 227 25.38 13.49 -1.07
N GLY A 228 25.27 14.51 -1.91
CA GLY A 228 26.38 15.04 -2.71
C GLY A 228 26.64 14.29 -4.01
N GLY A 229 25.85 13.27 -4.36
CA GLY A 229 25.82 12.65 -5.68
C GLY A 229 25.28 13.61 -6.75
N LYS A 230 25.35 13.19 -8.02
CA LYS A 230 24.78 13.94 -9.16
C LYS A 230 23.26 13.87 -9.17
N THR A 231 22.66 12.72 -8.82
CA THR A 231 21.26 12.57 -8.56
C THR A 231 20.92 13.10 -7.16
N ARG A 232 20.00 14.03 -7.05
CA ARG A 232 19.55 14.52 -5.74
C ARG A 232 18.66 13.46 -5.07
N VAL A 233 19.17 12.80 -4.03
CA VAL A 233 18.41 11.81 -3.24
C VAL A 233 17.87 12.49 -1.99
N LEU A 234 16.54 12.39 -1.77
CA LEU A 234 15.83 13.03 -0.66
C LEU A 234 14.89 12.04 0.00
N ALA A 235 14.89 11.97 1.33
CA ALA A 235 13.84 11.32 2.11
C ALA A 235 12.92 12.40 2.70
N LEU A 236 11.62 12.27 2.46
CA LEU A 236 10.59 13.18 2.97
C LEU A 236 9.81 12.49 4.08
N ASN A 237 9.95 12.97 5.31
CA ASN A 237 9.24 12.47 6.47
C ASN A 237 7.83 13.07 6.52
N TRP A 238 6.89 12.46 5.79
CA TRP A 238 5.52 12.92 5.73
C TRP A 238 4.81 12.79 7.08
N GLY A 239 4.11 13.84 7.47
CA GLY A 239 3.08 13.77 8.50
C GLY A 239 1.75 13.26 7.93
N ILE A 240 0.72 13.26 8.77
CA ILE A 240 -0.64 12.89 8.37
C ILE A 240 -1.22 13.98 7.48
N TRP A 241 -1.63 13.63 6.28
CA TRP A 241 -2.40 14.51 5.41
C TRP A 241 -3.88 14.43 5.78
N ALA A 242 -4.57 15.58 5.82
CA ALA A 242 -5.93 15.65 6.35
C ALA A 242 -6.98 14.87 5.54
N GLN A 243 -6.76 14.65 4.25
CA GLN A 243 -7.78 14.08 3.35
C GLN A 243 -7.32 12.86 2.56
N VAL A 244 -6.02 12.55 2.54
CA VAL A 244 -5.46 11.50 1.69
C VAL A 244 -4.34 10.74 2.38
N GLY A 245 -4.13 9.50 1.97
CA GLY A 245 -3.05 8.63 2.45
C GLY A 245 -3.47 7.69 3.56
N MET A 246 -2.66 6.66 3.78
CA MET A 246 -2.93 5.53 4.69
C MET A 246 -3.30 5.98 6.12
N ALA A 247 -2.63 7.00 6.65
CA ALA A 247 -2.91 7.50 8.00
C ALA A 247 -4.27 8.24 8.07
N ALA A 248 -4.62 9.02 7.05
CA ALA A 248 -5.93 9.67 6.97
C ALA A 248 -7.06 8.64 6.86
N GLU A 249 -6.86 7.58 6.08
CA GLU A 249 -7.80 6.46 5.94
C GLU A 249 -7.96 5.71 7.27
N ALA A 250 -6.85 5.39 7.96
CA ALA A 250 -6.88 4.70 9.25
C ALA A 250 -7.58 5.51 10.34
N LEU A 251 -7.46 6.84 10.33
CA LEU A 251 -8.09 7.75 11.30
C LEU A 251 -9.51 8.18 10.89
N GLY A 252 -10.01 7.74 9.73
CA GLY A 252 -11.32 8.16 9.22
C GLY A 252 -11.39 9.63 8.81
N LEU A 253 -10.26 10.28 8.55
CA LEU A 253 -10.12 11.66 8.11
C LEU A 253 -10.20 11.81 6.59
N ALA A 254 -9.88 10.74 5.85
CA ALA A 254 -10.13 10.69 4.40
C ALA A 254 -11.64 10.82 4.19
N GLY A 255 -12.04 11.77 3.35
CA GLY A 255 -13.43 12.18 3.14
C GLY A 255 -14.40 11.01 3.06
N GLU A 256 -15.71 11.29 3.18
CA GLU A 256 -16.79 10.30 3.39
C GLU A 256 -16.47 8.94 2.79
N ALA A 257 -16.43 7.92 3.66
CA ALA A 257 -16.34 6.54 3.18
C ALA A 257 -17.44 6.37 2.13
N PRO A 258 -17.11 5.87 0.92
CA PRO A 258 -18.12 5.67 -0.09
C PRO A 258 -19.27 4.90 0.55
N ASP A 259 -20.50 5.34 0.25
CA ASP A 259 -21.72 4.68 0.70
C ASP A 259 -21.65 3.21 0.25
N HIS A 260 -21.24 2.34 1.16
CA HIS A 260 -21.07 0.91 0.90
C HIS A 260 -22.45 0.26 0.86
N THR A 261 -23.22 0.58 -0.17
CA THR A 261 -24.49 -0.07 -0.42
C THR A 261 -24.23 -1.56 -0.58
N GLU A 262 -24.70 -2.34 0.38
CA GLU A 262 -24.62 -3.80 0.30
C GLU A 262 -25.61 -4.26 -0.78
N THR A 263 -25.13 -5.06 -1.72
CA THR A 263 -25.95 -5.65 -2.78
C THR A 263 -26.23 -7.12 -2.44
N PRO A 264 -27.46 -7.62 -2.58
CA PRO A 264 -27.74 -9.04 -2.37
C PRO A 264 -26.93 -9.93 -3.33
N VAL A 265 -26.48 -11.06 -2.82
CA VAL A 265 -25.79 -12.10 -3.60
C VAL A 265 -26.67 -13.33 -3.65
N ALA A 266 -26.91 -13.85 -4.85
CA ALA A 266 -27.65 -15.10 -5.03
C ALA A 266 -26.70 -16.30 -4.93
N ALA A 267 -26.30 -16.67 -3.73
CA ALA A 267 -25.39 -17.75 -3.43
C ALA A 267 -25.90 -18.57 -2.23
N PRO A 268 -25.48 -19.83 -2.06
CA PRO A 268 -25.94 -20.70 -0.96
C PRO A 268 -25.52 -20.23 0.43
N ILE A 269 -24.35 -19.58 0.57
CA ILE A 269 -23.81 -19.14 1.87
C ILE A 269 -23.65 -17.63 1.90
N LEU A 270 -23.08 -17.01 0.87
CA LEU A 270 -22.85 -15.57 0.81
C LEU A 270 -24.15 -14.82 0.52
N GLU A 271 -24.48 -13.85 1.36
CA GLU A 271 -25.76 -13.13 1.31
C GLU A 271 -25.63 -11.75 0.66
N ARG A 272 -24.52 -11.07 0.92
CA ARG A 272 -24.33 -9.67 0.56
C ARG A 272 -22.94 -9.42 0.01
N ALA A 273 -22.82 -8.47 -0.90
CA ALA A 273 -21.57 -8.00 -1.43
C ALA A 273 -21.45 -6.48 -1.28
N THR A 274 -20.26 -6.02 -0.97
CA THR A 274 -19.89 -4.62 -0.87
C THR A 274 -18.42 -4.46 -1.26
N PHE A 275 -17.79 -3.34 -0.94
CA PHE A 275 -16.36 -3.14 -1.09
C PHE A 275 -15.72 -2.80 0.26
N ASP A 276 -14.48 -3.20 0.47
CA ASP A 276 -13.68 -2.70 1.60
C ASP A 276 -13.14 -1.30 1.30
N LYS A 277 -12.47 -0.69 2.28
CA LYS A 277 -11.86 0.65 2.13
C LYS A 277 -10.79 0.68 1.02
N ALA A 278 -10.13 -0.43 0.76
CA ALA A 278 -9.15 -0.55 -0.32
C ALA A 278 -9.79 -0.70 -1.71
N GLY A 279 -11.11 -0.96 -1.77
CA GLY A 279 -11.87 -1.21 -2.99
C GLY A 279 -11.80 -2.66 -3.45
N ASN A 280 -11.39 -3.57 -2.58
CA ASN A 280 -11.49 -4.99 -2.81
C ASN A 280 -12.94 -5.43 -2.63
N ARG A 281 -13.39 -6.42 -3.40
CA ARG A 281 -14.73 -6.96 -3.25
C ARG A 281 -14.85 -7.72 -1.94
N LEU A 282 -15.81 -7.32 -1.11
CA LEU A 282 -16.09 -7.91 0.19
C LEU A 282 -17.47 -8.57 0.17
N PHE A 283 -17.50 -9.86 0.43
CA PHE A 283 -18.73 -10.62 0.57
C PHE A 283 -18.99 -10.93 2.04
N LYS A 284 -20.27 -10.95 2.43
CA LYS A 284 -20.68 -11.15 3.82
C LYS A 284 -21.81 -12.15 3.92
N ALA A 285 -21.86 -12.86 5.04
CA ALA A 285 -22.98 -13.68 5.48
C ALA A 285 -23.10 -13.65 7.01
N ASP A 286 -24.30 -13.72 7.52
CA ASP A 286 -24.56 -13.81 8.96
C ASP A 286 -24.86 -15.27 9.33
N LEU A 287 -23.87 -15.95 9.90
CA LEU A 287 -23.95 -17.36 10.23
C LEU A 287 -24.46 -17.56 11.68
N SER A 288 -25.53 -18.31 11.82
CA SER A 288 -26.02 -18.84 13.11
C SER A 288 -26.02 -20.36 13.08
N THR A 289 -26.21 -20.99 14.24
CA THR A 289 -26.33 -22.45 14.33
C THR A 289 -27.58 -23.02 13.63
N ALA A 290 -28.53 -22.17 13.24
CA ALA A 290 -29.64 -22.56 12.38
C ALA A 290 -29.26 -22.71 10.91
N HIS A 291 -28.10 -22.17 10.51
CA HIS A 291 -27.62 -22.31 9.12
C HIS A 291 -27.23 -23.76 8.85
N TRP A 292 -27.68 -24.31 7.70
CA TRP A 292 -27.46 -25.71 7.33
C TRP A 292 -26.00 -26.15 7.40
N ALA A 293 -25.04 -25.29 6.99
CA ALA A 293 -23.62 -25.60 6.98
C ALA A 293 -23.02 -25.72 8.41
N LEU A 294 -23.68 -25.19 9.43
CA LEU A 294 -23.25 -25.26 10.83
C LEU A 294 -24.02 -26.30 11.63
N ASN A 295 -25.32 -26.43 11.40
CA ASN A 295 -26.18 -27.30 12.17
C ASN A 295 -25.75 -28.78 12.07
N GLU A 296 -25.32 -29.22 10.90
CA GLU A 296 -24.87 -30.61 10.63
C GLU A 296 -23.39 -30.85 11.01
N HIS A 297 -22.64 -29.81 11.41
CA HIS A 297 -21.21 -29.92 11.68
C HIS A 297 -20.88 -29.52 13.13
N ARG A 298 -21.10 -30.46 14.05
CA ARG A 298 -20.80 -30.25 15.47
C ARG A 298 -19.67 -31.14 15.95
N THR A 299 -18.84 -30.59 16.83
CA THR A 299 -17.79 -31.33 17.54
C THR A 299 -18.41 -32.33 18.52
N LYS A 300 -17.59 -33.24 19.08
CA LYS A 300 -18.00 -34.11 20.18
C LYS A 300 -18.46 -33.33 21.42
N GLN A 301 -18.04 -32.08 21.58
CA GLN A 301 -18.43 -31.19 22.66
C GLN A 301 -19.65 -30.33 22.28
N ASN A 302 -20.30 -30.64 21.17
CA ASN A 302 -21.49 -29.94 20.65
C ASN A 302 -21.25 -28.50 20.16
N HIS A 303 -20.00 -28.09 19.88
CA HIS A 303 -19.71 -26.80 19.26
C HIS A 303 -19.95 -26.88 17.75
N ALA A 304 -20.70 -25.91 17.22
CA ALA A 304 -20.91 -25.79 15.77
C ALA A 304 -19.66 -25.19 15.12
N LEU A 305 -19.07 -25.94 14.19
CA LEU A 305 -17.89 -25.50 13.44
C LEU A 305 -18.19 -25.41 11.95
N PHE A 306 -17.74 -24.34 11.31
CA PHE A 306 -17.82 -24.23 9.86
C PHE A 306 -16.88 -25.24 9.22
N PRO A 307 -17.39 -26.12 8.31
CA PRO A 307 -16.59 -27.22 7.75
C PRO A 307 -15.47 -26.71 6.84
N GLY A 308 -14.33 -27.43 6.81
CA GLY A 308 -13.20 -27.10 5.95
C GLY A 308 -13.58 -27.01 4.46
N THR A 309 -14.48 -27.88 3.99
CA THR A 309 -15.02 -27.84 2.62
C THR A 309 -15.88 -26.60 2.36
N GLY A 310 -16.51 -26.02 3.39
CA GLY A 310 -17.28 -24.80 3.28
C GLY A 310 -16.45 -23.58 2.85
N TYR A 311 -15.16 -23.54 3.21
CA TYR A 311 -14.26 -22.47 2.75
C TYR A 311 -13.98 -22.57 1.25
N LEU A 312 -13.96 -23.78 0.67
CA LEU A 312 -13.85 -23.98 -0.78
C LEU A 312 -15.10 -23.47 -1.49
N GLU A 313 -16.27 -23.75 -0.91
CA GLU A 313 -17.55 -23.26 -1.41
C GLU A 313 -17.62 -21.73 -1.37
N LEU A 314 -17.19 -21.09 -0.27
CA LEU A 314 -17.12 -19.64 -0.16
C LEU A 314 -16.24 -18.99 -1.23
N ALA A 315 -15.10 -19.61 -1.54
CA ALA A 315 -14.23 -19.12 -2.61
C ALA A 315 -14.92 -19.23 -3.98
N ALA A 316 -15.59 -20.36 -4.25
CA ALA A 316 -16.35 -20.57 -5.49
C ALA A 316 -17.51 -19.57 -5.63
N GLU A 317 -18.27 -19.35 -4.54
CA GLU A 317 -19.38 -18.38 -4.53
C GLU A 317 -18.91 -16.95 -4.78
N ALA A 318 -17.82 -16.54 -4.09
CA ALA A 318 -17.26 -15.20 -4.24
C ALA A 318 -16.76 -14.94 -5.68
N LEU A 319 -16.03 -15.90 -6.27
CA LEU A 319 -15.54 -15.80 -7.64
C LEU A 319 -16.70 -15.78 -8.65
N ALA A 320 -17.72 -16.62 -8.46
CA ALA A 320 -18.91 -16.63 -9.32
C ALA A 320 -19.68 -15.30 -9.22
N ALA A 321 -19.84 -14.77 -8.01
CA ALA A 321 -20.54 -13.51 -7.78
C ALA A 321 -19.78 -12.29 -8.31
N GLN A 322 -18.45 -12.40 -8.47
CA GLN A 322 -17.64 -11.37 -9.13
C GLN A 322 -17.81 -11.41 -10.66
N GLY A 323 -18.34 -12.49 -11.22
CA GLY A 323 -18.54 -12.67 -12.65
C GLY A 323 -17.29 -13.12 -13.40
N GLU A 324 -16.27 -13.61 -12.69
CA GLU A 324 -15.03 -14.10 -13.30
C GLU A 324 -15.17 -15.51 -13.90
N PHE A 325 -16.13 -16.29 -13.42
CA PHE A 325 -16.47 -17.56 -14.07
C PHE A 325 -17.94 -17.94 -13.88
N GLN A 326 -18.45 -18.74 -14.81
CA GLN A 326 -19.77 -19.38 -14.65
C GLN A 326 -19.59 -20.71 -13.94
N ARG A 327 -20.40 -20.96 -12.92
CA ARG A 327 -20.29 -22.15 -12.04
C ARG A 327 -20.51 -23.46 -12.76
N GLU A 328 -21.36 -23.46 -13.81
CA GLU A 328 -21.59 -24.64 -14.64
C GLU A 328 -20.49 -24.80 -15.69
N GLY A 329 -19.72 -25.90 -15.54
CA GLY A 329 -18.69 -26.30 -16.51
C GLY A 329 -17.33 -25.62 -16.39
N ALA A 330 -17.14 -24.71 -15.43
CA ALA A 330 -15.83 -24.13 -15.15
C ALA A 330 -15.09 -24.88 -14.04
N ALA A 331 -13.80 -25.08 -14.22
CA ALA A 331 -12.90 -25.57 -13.20
C ALA A 331 -12.04 -24.43 -12.69
N PHE A 332 -11.83 -24.34 -11.38
CA PHE A 332 -10.89 -23.44 -10.77
C PHE A 332 -9.95 -24.22 -9.85
N GLU A 333 -8.76 -23.68 -9.62
CA GLU A 333 -7.76 -24.26 -8.75
C GLU A 333 -7.48 -23.29 -7.60
N LEU A 334 -7.56 -23.78 -6.37
CA LEU A 334 -7.09 -23.05 -5.18
C LEU A 334 -5.69 -23.55 -4.84
N ARG A 335 -4.73 -22.64 -4.79
CA ARG A 335 -3.34 -22.90 -4.38
C ARG A 335 -3.08 -22.24 -3.04
N ASP A 336 -2.15 -22.82 -2.28
CA ASP A 336 -1.65 -22.25 -1.02
C ASP A 336 -2.75 -21.92 -0.01
N LEU A 337 -3.70 -22.88 0.18
CA LEU A 337 -4.81 -22.72 1.11
C LEU A 337 -4.36 -23.00 2.54
N TYR A 338 -4.49 -22.00 3.41
CA TYR A 338 -4.12 -22.09 4.83
C TYR A 338 -5.35 -21.87 5.73
N PHE A 339 -5.60 -22.82 6.66
CA PHE A 339 -6.62 -22.68 7.69
C PHE A 339 -5.96 -22.21 8.99
N LEU A 340 -6.05 -20.91 9.28
CA LEU A 340 -5.37 -20.33 10.44
C LEU A 340 -6.18 -20.47 11.73
N ARG A 341 -7.52 -20.45 11.63
CA ARG A 341 -8.43 -20.56 12.76
C ARG A 341 -9.76 -21.18 12.33
N ALA A 342 -10.30 -22.04 13.17
CA ALA A 342 -11.63 -22.57 12.98
C ALA A 342 -12.68 -21.48 13.23
N LEU A 343 -13.71 -21.40 12.39
CA LEU A 343 -14.88 -20.56 12.59
C LEU A 343 -15.90 -21.38 13.41
N ASP A 344 -16.02 -21.04 14.67
CA ASP A 344 -17.02 -21.59 15.58
C ASP A 344 -18.14 -20.57 15.83
N VAL A 345 -19.36 -21.05 15.95
CA VAL A 345 -20.55 -20.23 16.29
C VAL A 345 -21.22 -20.86 17.51
N ALA A 346 -21.36 -20.07 18.57
CA ALA A 346 -22.05 -20.53 19.77
C ALA A 346 -23.56 -20.58 19.53
N ASP A 347 -24.26 -21.49 20.24
CA ASP A 347 -25.70 -21.55 20.21
C ASP A 347 -26.28 -20.18 20.63
N ASP A 348 -27.37 -19.79 20.02
CA ASP A 348 -28.05 -18.51 20.24
C ASP A 348 -27.21 -17.26 19.87
N SER A 349 -26.15 -17.42 19.09
CA SER A 349 -25.34 -16.31 18.56
C SER A 349 -25.34 -16.29 17.03
N THR A 350 -25.05 -15.10 16.49
CA THR A 350 -24.81 -14.91 15.07
C THR A 350 -23.38 -14.36 14.87
N ARG A 351 -22.70 -14.85 13.87
CA ARG A 351 -21.34 -14.42 13.54
C ARG A 351 -21.25 -13.97 12.09
N GLU A 352 -20.79 -12.76 11.87
CA GLU A 352 -20.54 -12.26 10.51
C GLU A 352 -19.31 -12.95 9.91
N LEU A 353 -19.51 -13.63 8.80
CA LEU A 353 -18.48 -14.16 7.93
C LEU A 353 -18.11 -13.11 6.88
N ARG A 354 -16.83 -12.97 6.59
CA ARG A 354 -16.33 -12.05 5.56
C ARG A 354 -15.39 -12.80 4.61
N VAL A 355 -15.58 -12.60 3.30
CA VAL A 355 -14.70 -13.10 2.25
C VAL A 355 -14.26 -11.90 1.41
N THR A 356 -12.96 -11.64 1.36
CA THR A 356 -12.39 -10.55 0.56
C THR A 356 -11.65 -11.12 -0.64
N LEU A 357 -11.94 -10.61 -1.82
CA LEU A 357 -11.16 -10.84 -3.04
C LEU A 357 -10.30 -9.57 -3.28
N ALA A 358 -8.97 -9.74 -3.23
CA ALA A 358 -7.98 -8.65 -3.33
C ALA A 358 -7.21 -8.70 -4.65
#